data_515d770f086c3658d5adc46b2576e378
#
_entry.id   515d770f086c3658d5adc46b2576e378
#
_cell.length_a   1.000
_cell.length_b   1.000
_cell.length_c   1.000
_cell.angle_alpha   90.00
_cell.angle_beta   90.00
_cell.angle_gamma   90.00
#
_symmetry.space_group_name_H-M   'P 1'
#
loop_
_entity.id
_entity.type
_entity.pdbx_description
1 polymer ?
#
loop_
_entity_poly.entity_id
_entity_poly.type
_entity_poly.pdbx_seq_one_letter_code
_entity_poly.pdbx_strand_id
1 'polypeptide(L)'
;MNDVLKILDRLLKKKGYVIKKHSEYNLLPLQNLQNNPSLKMTYEAFDKKEKTAISDNVSRLNICLRTCINKKRARHNYNELTGVAIDEHLLKCVRSLIISINEAVKNNKVIKLTVFDDRSDSVSLEKINSLLNILKCDWEIVKTESTGQGNSLYEHFNFAREKNSLFYFCEDDYLHIPEAINEMVDFYQGVYKEISAHLLIHPQEHELIYSQINYPSYILEGQNRRWRTISHATHTFFTHSSVVDKYWEYFGNTKYVGHKQKRHLGSEKQTTDKLFNHILGFSPIPAVAVHLQSKDSLPPFFNWENTWNDI
;
A
#
# COMPACT_ATOMS: atom_id res chain seq x y z
N MET A 1 11.92 -9.01 -24.34
CA MET A 1 11.25 -10.33 -24.50
C MET A 1 10.38 -10.25 -25.73
N ASN A 2 10.56 -11.15 -26.70
CA ASN A 2 9.78 -11.14 -27.94
C ASN A 2 8.29 -11.25 -27.64
N ASP A 3 7.43 -10.60 -28.44
CA ASP A 3 5.98 -10.59 -28.22
C ASP A 3 5.37 -11.99 -28.21
N VAL A 4 5.95 -12.91 -28.95
CA VAL A 4 5.58 -14.34 -28.94
C VAL A 4 5.77 -14.96 -27.55
N LEU A 5 6.90 -14.66 -26.88
CA LEU A 5 7.16 -15.18 -25.52
C LEU A 5 6.21 -14.59 -24.48
N LYS A 6 5.77 -13.33 -24.64
CA LYS A 6 4.76 -12.73 -23.75
C LYS A 6 3.38 -13.40 -23.90
N ILE A 7 3.01 -13.72 -25.15
CA ILE A 7 1.75 -14.43 -25.42
C ILE A 7 1.78 -15.83 -24.83
N LEU A 8 2.90 -16.55 -25.03
CA LEU A 8 3.08 -17.89 -24.50
C LEU A 8 3.11 -17.91 -22.98
N ASP A 9 3.80 -16.96 -22.33
CA ASP A 9 3.81 -16.80 -20.87
C ASP A 9 2.40 -16.58 -20.32
N ARG A 10 1.60 -15.70 -20.98
CA ARG A 10 0.21 -15.45 -20.59
C ARG A 10 -0.68 -16.69 -20.70
N LEU A 11 -0.49 -17.52 -21.72
CA LEU A 11 -1.23 -18.76 -21.90
C LEU A 11 -0.83 -19.84 -20.87
N LEU A 12 0.46 -19.92 -20.57
CA LEU A 12 0.99 -20.88 -19.61
C LEU A 12 0.64 -20.50 -18.17
N LYS A 13 0.61 -19.22 -17.83
CA LYS A 13 0.15 -18.74 -16.50
C LYS A 13 -1.26 -19.20 -16.16
N LYS A 14 -2.17 -19.26 -17.15
CA LYS A 14 -3.53 -19.81 -16.93
C LYS A 14 -3.54 -21.28 -16.53
N LYS A 15 -2.45 -22.01 -16.78
CA LYS A 15 -2.27 -23.43 -16.40
C LYS A 15 -1.28 -23.62 -15.25
N GLY A 16 -0.90 -22.52 -14.54
CA GLY A 16 0.02 -22.58 -13.41
C GLY A 16 1.51 -22.63 -13.78
N TYR A 17 1.89 -22.36 -15.05
CA TYR A 17 3.28 -22.34 -15.49
C TYR A 17 3.74 -20.90 -15.76
N VAL A 18 5.01 -20.62 -15.47
CA VAL A 18 5.65 -19.31 -15.74
C VAL A 18 6.91 -19.52 -16.57
N ILE A 19 7.07 -18.74 -17.64
CA ILE A 19 8.32 -18.73 -18.41
C ILE A 19 9.28 -17.73 -17.76
N LYS A 20 10.43 -18.22 -17.29
CA LYS A 20 11.53 -17.38 -16.78
C LYS A 20 12.81 -17.67 -17.54
N LYS A 21 13.67 -16.67 -17.68
CA LYS A 21 15.01 -16.86 -18.21
C LYS A 21 15.81 -17.70 -17.20
N HIS A 22 16.62 -18.62 -17.70
CA HIS A 22 17.47 -19.46 -16.84
C HIS A 22 18.39 -18.63 -15.94
N SER A 23 18.89 -17.49 -16.42
CA SER A 23 19.70 -16.55 -15.65
C SER A 23 19.00 -15.94 -14.43
N GLU A 24 17.66 -15.94 -14.39
CA GLU A 24 16.88 -15.43 -13.25
C GLU A 24 16.91 -16.38 -12.04
N TYR A 25 17.36 -17.61 -12.22
CA TYR A 25 17.52 -18.61 -11.17
C TYR A 25 18.98 -18.74 -10.67
N ASN A 26 19.92 -18.04 -11.29
CA ASN A 26 21.29 -18.06 -10.84
C ASN A 26 21.45 -17.20 -9.59
N LEU A 27 22.05 -17.77 -8.55
CA LEU A 27 22.43 -17.01 -7.36
C LEU A 27 23.50 -15.99 -7.76
N LEU A 28 23.25 -14.73 -7.40
CA LEU A 28 24.24 -13.68 -7.62
C LEU A 28 25.41 -13.88 -6.68
N PRO A 29 26.67 -13.79 -7.15
CA PRO A 29 27.83 -13.72 -6.28
C PRO A 29 27.69 -12.55 -5.30
N LEU A 30 28.10 -12.71 -4.04
CA LEU A 30 28.00 -11.68 -3.00
C LEU A 30 28.59 -10.33 -3.43
N GLN A 31 29.72 -10.34 -4.15
CA GLN A 31 30.34 -9.13 -4.68
C GLN A 31 29.50 -8.37 -5.71
N ASN A 32 28.51 -9.00 -6.31
CA ASN A 32 27.63 -8.40 -7.32
C ASN A 32 26.29 -7.94 -6.73
N LEU A 33 26.03 -8.16 -5.43
CA LEU A 33 24.79 -7.72 -4.79
C LEU A 33 24.62 -6.19 -4.86
N GLN A 34 25.73 -5.43 -4.82
CA GLN A 34 25.70 -3.97 -4.97
C GLN A 34 25.18 -3.52 -6.34
N ASN A 35 25.30 -4.36 -7.37
CA ASN A 35 24.78 -4.08 -8.71
C ASN A 35 23.31 -4.49 -8.88
N ASN A 36 22.72 -5.11 -7.87
CA ASN A 36 21.29 -5.42 -7.88
C ASN A 36 20.48 -4.14 -7.69
N PRO A 37 19.51 -3.82 -8.59
CA PRO A 37 18.76 -2.57 -8.53
C PRO A 37 18.08 -2.32 -7.17
N SER A 38 17.44 -3.35 -6.60
CA SER A 38 16.76 -3.23 -5.31
C SER A 38 17.73 -2.94 -4.17
N LEU A 39 18.84 -3.67 -4.11
CA LEU A 39 19.86 -3.48 -3.08
C LEU A 39 20.58 -2.15 -3.26
N LYS A 40 20.88 -1.76 -4.51
CA LYS A 40 21.45 -0.46 -4.82
C LYS A 40 20.55 0.68 -4.34
N MET A 41 19.26 0.63 -4.64
CA MET A 41 18.30 1.62 -4.15
C MET A 41 18.28 1.69 -2.62
N THR A 42 18.33 0.55 -1.94
CA THR A 42 18.40 0.50 -0.49
C THR A 42 19.68 1.16 0.04
N TYR A 43 20.84 0.85 -0.53
CA TYR A 43 22.11 1.50 -0.14
C TYR A 43 22.08 3.00 -0.40
N GLU A 44 21.62 3.42 -1.57
CA GLU A 44 21.51 4.84 -1.91
C GLU A 44 20.56 5.58 -0.96
N ALA A 45 19.44 4.96 -0.57
CA ALA A 45 18.54 5.54 0.42
C ALA A 45 19.16 5.62 1.82
N PHE A 46 19.98 4.66 2.22
CA PHE A 46 20.75 4.72 3.47
C PHE A 46 21.79 5.85 3.45
N ASP A 47 22.52 6.01 2.36
CA ASP A 47 23.57 7.03 2.23
C ASP A 47 22.99 8.44 2.11
N LYS A 48 21.90 8.57 1.35
CA LYS A 48 21.23 9.85 1.07
C LYS A 48 20.17 10.21 2.11
N LYS A 49 19.95 9.37 3.13
CA LYS A 49 18.97 9.66 4.16
C LYS A 49 19.21 11.04 4.75
N GLU A 50 18.29 11.92 4.53
CA GLU A 50 18.31 13.22 5.18
C GLU A 50 17.79 13.06 6.61
N LYS A 51 18.56 13.56 7.56
CA LYS A 51 18.06 13.65 8.93
C LYS A 51 16.85 14.57 8.94
N THR A 52 15.75 14.06 9.45
CA THR A 52 14.52 14.84 9.60
C THR A 52 14.65 15.79 10.78
N ALA A 53 13.89 16.88 10.73
CA ALA A 53 13.84 17.79 11.86
C ALA A 53 13.25 17.07 13.08
N ILE A 54 13.81 17.27 14.26
CA ILE A 54 13.33 16.70 15.54
C ILE A 54 11.87 17.10 15.85
N SER A 55 11.35 18.11 15.16
CA SER A 55 10.00 18.64 15.31
C SER A 55 8.90 17.85 14.58
N ASP A 56 9.26 16.81 13.82
CA ASP A 56 8.25 16.06 13.05
C ASP A 56 7.41 15.18 13.97
N ASN A 57 6.10 15.33 13.86
CA ASN A 57 5.14 14.65 14.72
C ASN A 57 4.81 13.25 14.19
N VAL A 58 5.46 12.24 14.73
CA VAL A 58 5.21 10.82 14.43
C VAL A 58 4.26 10.14 15.41
N SER A 59 3.61 10.87 16.32
CA SER A 59 2.69 10.29 17.32
C SER A 59 1.23 10.25 16.86
N ARG A 60 0.86 11.03 15.83
CA ARG A 60 -0.50 11.11 15.30
C ARG A 60 -0.57 10.49 13.92
N LEU A 61 -1.54 9.63 13.69
CA LEU A 61 -1.83 9.00 12.41
C LEU A 61 -3.13 9.52 11.80
N ASN A 62 -3.06 10.01 10.56
CA ASN A 62 -4.25 10.24 9.73
C ASN A 62 -4.34 9.10 8.72
N ILE A 63 -5.47 8.42 8.70
CA ILE A 63 -5.76 7.38 7.70
C ILE A 63 -6.65 8.02 6.64
N CYS A 64 -6.22 7.94 5.40
CA CYS A 64 -6.97 8.40 4.25
C CYS A 64 -7.44 7.17 3.47
N LEU A 65 -8.73 6.84 3.57
CA LEU A 65 -9.35 5.74 2.85
C LEU A 65 -10.03 6.27 1.59
N ARG A 66 -9.64 5.76 0.43
CA ARG A 66 -10.29 6.10 -0.84
C ARG A 66 -11.34 5.05 -1.17
N THR A 67 -12.60 5.48 -1.36
CA THR A 67 -13.73 4.61 -1.70
C THR A 67 -14.35 4.98 -3.04
N CYS A 68 -14.81 3.95 -3.77
CA CYS A 68 -15.62 4.10 -4.97
C CYS A 68 -16.50 2.85 -5.16
N ILE A 69 -17.43 2.63 -4.25
CA ILE A 69 -18.29 1.43 -4.24
C ILE A 69 -19.53 1.68 -5.10
N ASN A 70 -19.47 1.18 -6.34
CA ASN A 70 -20.55 1.34 -7.29
C ASN A 70 -20.70 0.09 -8.17
N LYS A 71 -21.81 -0.61 -8.04
CA LYS A 71 -22.13 -1.85 -8.76
C LYS A 71 -21.98 -1.75 -10.28
N LYS A 72 -22.21 -0.57 -10.85
CA LYS A 72 -22.14 -0.33 -12.31
C LYS A 72 -20.71 -0.16 -12.82
N ARG A 73 -19.72 -0.01 -11.94
CA ARG A 73 -18.32 0.28 -12.28
C ARG A 73 -17.34 -0.85 -11.98
N ALA A 74 -17.84 -2.03 -11.67
CA ALA A 74 -17.00 -3.20 -11.40
C ALA A 74 -16.02 -3.44 -12.56
N ARG A 75 -14.72 -3.20 -12.30
CA ARG A 75 -13.64 -3.41 -13.28
C ARG A 75 -12.90 -4.74 -13.07
N HIS A 76 -13.09 -5.38 -11.92
CA HIS A 76 -12.37 -6.57 -11.49
C HIS A 76 -13.34 -7.69 -11.11
N ASN A 77 -12.92 -8.92 -11.31
CA ASN A 77 -13.73 -10.11 -11.00
C ASN A 77 -13.52 -10.53 -9.53
N TYR A 78 -13.82 -9.63 -8.58
CA TYR A 78 -13.71 -9.94 -7.14
C TYR A 78 -14.46 -11.21 -6.74
N ASN A 79 -15.54 -11.54 -7.45
CA ASN A 79 -16.32 -12.77 -7.24
C ASN A 79 -15.50 -14.05 -7.45
N GLU A 80 -14.45 -14.01 -8.28
CA GLU A 80 -13.57 -15.18 -8.48
C GLU A 80 -12.74 -15.51 -7.22
N LEU A 81 -12.53 -14.51 -6.38
CA LEU A 81 -11.70 -14.64 -5.17
C LEU A 81 -12.55 -15.00 -3.94
N THR A 82 -13.62 -14.25 -3.69
CA THR A 82 -14.40 -14.35 -2.45
C THR A 82 -15.80 -14.91 -2.62
N GLY A 83 -16.31 -15.02 -3.86
CA GLY A 83 -17.64 -15.54 -4.15
C GLY A 83 -18.81 -14.60 -3.80
N VAL A 84 -18.52 -13.37 -3.31
CA VAL A 84 -19.55 -12.39 -2.92
C VAL A 84 -19.68 -11.26 -3.95
N ALA A 85 -20.73 -10.46 -3.87
CA ALA A 85 -20.93 -9.28 -4.70
C ALA A 85 -19.86 -8.22 -4.40
N ILE A 86 -19.50 -7.41 -5.40
CA ILE A 86 -18.42 -6.43 -5.29
C ILE A 86 -18.63 -5.43 -4.16
N ASP A 87 -19.84 -4.94 -3.96
CA ASP A 87 -20.16 -4.01 -2.87
C ASP A 87 -19.97 -4.67 -1.50
N GLU A 88 -20.36 -5.93 -1.35
CA GLU A 88 -20.12 -6.70 -0.13
C GLU A 88 -18.63 -6.94 0.10
N HIS A 89 -17.89 -7.28 -0.95
CA HIS A 89 -16.44 -7.47 -0.90
C HIS A 89 -15.72 -6.22 -0.38
N LEU A 90 -15.97 -5.07 -1.01
CA LEU A 90 -15.31 -3.80 -0.64
C LEU A 90 -15.73 -3.35 0.77
N LEU A 91 -17.02 -3.45 1.12
CA LEU A 91 -17.49 -3.12 2.47
C LEU A 91 -16.85 -3.99 3.55
N LYS A 92 -16.59 -5.26 3.25
CA LYS A 92 -15.91 -6.17 4.17
C LYS A 92 -14.43 -5.78 4.34
N CYS A 93 -13.74 -5.36 3.26
CA CYS A 93 -12.41 -4.78 3.35
C CYS A 93 -12.40 -3.49 4.22
N VAL A 94 -13.35 -2.58 4.00
CA VAL A 94 -13.50 -1.37 4.84
C VAL A 94 -13.73 -1.74 6.30
N ARG A 95 -14.57 -2.75 6.59
CA ARG A 95 -14.79 -3.24 7.95
C ARG A 95 -13.52 -3.76 8.59
N SER A 96 -12.68 -4.48 7.85
CA SER A 96 -11.39 -4.98 8.34
C SER A 96 -10.46 -3.84 8.79
N LEU A 97 -10.39 -2.77 8.00
CA LEU A 97 -9.64 -1.56 8.37
C LEU A 97 -10.18 -0.93 9.66
N ILE A 98 -11.51 -0.82 9.79
CA ILE A 98 -12.16 -0.27 11.00
C ILE A 98 -11.82 -1.10 12.24
N ILE A 99 -11.83 -2.43 12.13
CA ILE A 99 -11.42 -3.33 13.22
C ILE A 99 -9.96 -3.05 13.60
N SER A 100 -9.08 -2.93 12.62
CA SER A 100 -7.67 -2.65 12.87
C SER A 100 -7.43 -1.27 13.48
N ILE A 101 -8.19 -0.25 13.08
CA ILE A 101 -8.14 1.08 13.70
C ILE A 101 -8.57 0.99 15.17
N ASN A 102 -9.69 0.34 15.44
CA ASN A 102 -10.20 0.20 16.80
C ASN A 102 -9.23 -0.53 17.72
N GLU A 103 -8.53 -1.53 17.20
CA GLU A 103 -7.48 -2.23 17.94
C GLU A 103 -6.29 -1.32 18.25
N ALA A 104 -5.84 -0.52 17.28
CA ALA A 104 -4.77 0.45 17.47
C ALA A 104 -5.18 1.55 18.50
N VAL A 105 -6.42 2.01 18.46
CA VAL A 105 -6.94 2.98 19.46
C VAL A 105 -6.94 2.39 20.87
N LYS A 106 -7.29 1.12 21.05
CA LYS A 106 -7.15 0.42 22.37
C LYS A 106 -5.70 0.42 22.87
N ASN A 107 -4.74 0.38 21.95
CA ASN A 107 -3.30 0.46 22.21
C ASN A 107 -2.79 1.93 22.29
N ASN A 108 -3.69 2.87 22.60
CA ASN A 108 -3.42 4.30 22.80
C ASN A 108 -2.83 5.03 21.57
N LYS A 109 -3.08 4.55 20.35
CA LYS A 109 -2.72 5.29 19.16
C LYS A 109 -3.70 6.44 18.91
N VAL A 110 -3.18 7.61 18.60
CA VAL A 110 -3.99 8.80 18.24
C VAL A 110 -4.26 8.76 16.74
N ILE A 111 -5.50 8.47 16.36
CA ILE A 111 -5.88 8.22 14.97
C ILE A 111 -7.07 9.10 14.57
N LYS A 112 -7.06 9.58 13.33
CA LYS A 112 -8.22 10.14 12.63
C LYS A 112 -8.39 9.41 11.29
N LEU A 113 -9.64 9.06 10.92
CA LEU A 113 -9.97 8.51 9.60
C LEU A 113 -10.66 9.58 8.74
N THR A 114 -10.17 9.80 7.53
CA THR A 114 -10.85 10.57 6.49
C THR A 114 -11.16 9.65 5.31
N VAL A 115 -12.42 9.49 4.99
CA VAL A 115 -12.88 8.72 3.82
C VAL A 115 -13.06 9.66 2.65
N PHE A 116 -12.32 9.42 1.56
CA PHE A 116 -12.45 10.14 0.29
C PHE A 116 -13.34 9.34 -0.65
N ASP A 117 -14.60 9.76 -0.78
CA ASP A 117 -15.57 9.05 -1.59
C ASP A 117 -15.64 9.60 -3.03
N ASP A 118 -15.23 8.77 -4.01
CA ASP A 118 -15.39 9.06 -5.44
C ASP A 118 -16.69 8.41 -5.97
N ARG A 119 -17.84 8.93 -5.54
CA ARG A 119 -19.17 8.58 -6.07
C ARG A 119 -19.58 7.13 -5.84
N SER A 120 -19.43 6.62 -4.64
CA SER A 120 -20.17 5.43 -4.20
C SER A 120 -21.67 5.63 -4.40
N ASP A 121 -22.41 4.57 -4.70
CA ASP A 121 -23.87 4.69 -4.74
C ASP A 121 -24.45 4.96 -3.34
N SER A 122 -25.69 5.49 -3.28
CA SER A 122 -26.29 5.94 -2.01
C SER A 122 -26.42 4.80 -0.99
N VAL A 123 -26.74 3.59 -1.45
CA VAL A 123 -26.88 2.40 -0.59
C VAL A 123 -25.53 2.01 0.00
N SER A 124 -24.49 2.00 -0.83
CA SER A 124 -23.12 1.72 -0.37
C SER A 124 -22.62 2.79 0.59
N LEU A 125 -22.90 4.07 0.34
CA LEU A 125 -22.52 5.17 1.22
C LEU A 125 -23.22 5.09 2.58
N GLU A 126 -24.51 4.71 2.64
CA GLU A 126 -25.22 4.46 3.89
C GLU A 126 -24.60 3.30 4.68
N LYS A 127 -24.19 2.22 4.00
CA LYS A 127 -23.48 1.11 4.64
C LYS A 127 -22.10 1.53 5.17
N ILE A 128 -21.34 2.34 4.41
CA ILE A 128 -20.06 2.92 4.87
C ILE A 128 -20.32 3.75 6.14
N ASN A 129 -21.29 4.66 6.14
CA ASN A 129 -21.65 5.45 7.33
C ASN A 129 -21.97 4.56 8.54
N SER A 130 -22.72 3.48 8.32
CA SER A 130 -23.06 2.53 9.40
C SER A 130 -21.81 1.84 9.96
N LEU A 131 -20.86 1.49 9.12
CA LEU A 131 -19.58 0.93 9.54
C LEU A 131 -18.73 1.97 10.29
N LEU A 132 -18.70 3.23 9.85
CA LEU A 132 -17.93 4.28 10.50
C LEU A 132 -18.45 4.60 11.91
N ASN A 133 -19.74 4.40 12.19
CA ASN A 133 -20.32 4.60 13.52
C ASN A 133 -19.78 3.64 14.61
N ILE A 134 -19.10 2.55 14.22
CA ILE A 134 -18.44 1.64 15.19
C ILE A 134 -16.98 2.03 15.47
N LEU A 135 -16.43 3.05 14.78
CA LEU A 135 -15.09 3.56 15.05
C LEU A 135 -15.00 4.18 16.46
N LYS A 136 -13.82 4.03 17.04
CA LYS A 136 -13.47 4.59 18.37
C LYS A 136 -12.52 5.79 18.25
N CYS A 137 -12.46 6.41 17.09
CA CYS A 137 -11.70 7.64 16.81
C CYS A 137 -12.52 8.60 15.98
N ASP A 138 -12.03 9.83 15.82
CA ASP A 138 -12.66 10.82 14.95
C ASP A 138 -12.63 10.38 13.50
N TRP A 139 -13.71 10.64 12.78
CA TRP A 139 -13.79 10.35 11.35
C TRP A 139 -14.63 11.40 10.60
N GLU A 140 -14.40 11.46 9.29
CA GLU A 140 -15.18 12.29 8.37
C GLU A 140 -15.24 11.65 6.98
N ILE A 141 -16.25 11.98 6.19
CA ILE A 141 -16.37 11.64 4.77
C ILE A 141 -16.22 12.92 3.95
N VAL A 142 -15.30 12.91 3.02
CA VAL A 142 -15.06 13.96 2.03
C VAL A 142 -15.46 13.43 0.66
N LYS A 143 -16.40 14.08 -0.01
CA LYS A 143 -16.70 13.78 -1.40
C LYS A 143 -15.62 14.41 -2.28
N THR A 144 -15.05 13.64 -3.18
CA THR A 144 -14.04 14.16 -4.11
C THR A 144 -14.68 15.21 -5.05
N GLU A 145 -13.99 16.32 -5.28
CA GLU A 145 -14.45 17.40 -6.16
C GLU A 145 -14.49 16.95 -7.62
N SER A 146 -13.44 16.25 -8.03
CA SER A 146 -13.25 15.79 -9.40
C SER A 146 -13.43 14.28 -9.53
N THR A 147 -13.93 13.87 -10.68
CA THR A 147 -14.23 12.46 -10.93
C THR A 147 -13.03 11.68 -11.48
N GLY A 148 -12.93 10.41 -11.07
CA GLY A 148 -12.00 9.44 -11.62
C GLY A 148 -10.78 9.18 -10.75
N GLN A 149 -10.20 8.00 -10.97
CA GLN A 149 -9.11 7.46 -10.14
C GLN A 149 -7.95 8.45 -9.93
N GLY A 150 -7.51 9.13 -10.97
CA GLY A 150 -6.37 10.05 -10.85
C GLY A 150 -6.68 11.29 -10.02
N ASN A 151 -7.88 11.84 -10.17
CA ASN A 151 -8.28 13.00 -9.39
C ASN A 151 -8.49 12.64 -7.91
N SER A 152 -9.13 11.50 -7.63
CA SER A 152 -9.29 11.05 -6.24
C SER A 152 -7.96 10.74 -5.55
N LEU A 153 -6.99 10.16 -6.27
CA LEU A 153 -5.62 9.99 -5.74
C LEU A 153 -4.93 11.32 -5.49
N TYR A 154 -5.07 12.28 -6.41
CA TYR A 154 -4.49 13.60 -6.23
C TYR A 154 -5.05 14.31 -4.98
N GLU A 155 -6.37 14.33 -4.81
CA GLU A 155 -7.01 14.94 -3.64
C GLU A 155 -6.58 14.25 -2.34
N HIS A 156 -6.50 12.93 -2.36
CA HIS A 156 -6.05 12.07 -1.27
C HIS A 156 -4.63 12.45 -0.79
N PHE A 157 -3.68 12.60 -1.72
CA PHE A 157 -2.32 13.00 -1.38
C PHE A 157 -2.20 14.48 -1.04
N ASN A 158 -2.94 15.35 -1.74
CA ASN A 158 -2.94 16.79 -1.46
C ASN A 158 -3.46 17.11 -0.05
N PHE A 159 -4.41 16.33 0.46
CA PHE A 159 -4.91 16.48 1.83
C PHE A 159 -3.85 16.27 2.91
N ALA A 160 -2.83 15.46 2.63
CA ALA A 160 -1.76 15.19 3.60
C ALA A 160 -0.75 16.33 3.73
N ARG A 161 -0.71 17.26 2.77
CA ARG A 161 0.28 18.32 2.74
C ARG A 161 0.15 19.25 3.95
N GLU A 162 1.29 19.70 4.46
CA GLU A 162 1.39 20.69 5.56
C GLU A 162 0.77 20.25 6.89
N LYS A 163 0.54 18.92 7.10
CA LYS A 163 -0.15 18.41 8.30
C LYS A 163 0.78 18.04 9.46
N ASN A 164 2.08 17.87 9.22
CA ASN A 164 3.08 17.42 10.21
C ASN A 164 2.58 16.22 11.04
N SER A 165 2.29 15.10 10.38
CA SER A 165 1.80 13.87 11.00
C SER A 165 2.02 12.65 10.10
N LEU A 166 1.85 11.46 10.67
CA LEU A 166 1.85 10.22 9.91
C LEU A 166 0.57 10.10 9.08
N PHE A 167 0.71 9.49 7.91
CA PHE A 167 -0.39 9.20 6.99
C PHE A 167 -0.35 7.75 6.53
N TYR A 168 -1.50 7.11 6.53
CA TYR A 168 -1.74 5.85 5.84
C TYR A 168 -2.75 6.09 4.73
N PHE A 169 -2.28 6.02 3.49
CA PHE A 169 -3.12 6.05 2.30
C PHE A 169 -3.58 4.64 1.98
N CYS A 170 -4.88 4.43 1.82
CA CYS A 170 -5.46 3.11 1.64
C CYS A 170 -6.59 3.12 0.60
N GLU A 171 -6.70 2.04 -0.16
CA GLU A 171 -7.80 1.77 -1.07
C GLU A 171 -8.83 0.83 -0.40
N ASP A 172 -10.06 0.83 -0.91
CA ASP A 172 -11.20 0.11 -0.31
C ASP A 172 -11.20 -1.41 -0.55
N ASP A 173 -10.20 -1.94 -1.27
CA ASP A 173 -10.03 -3.36 -1.57
C ASP A 173 -8.85 -4.03 -0.84
N TYR A 174 -8.37 -3.40 0.25
CA TYR A 174 -7.36 -3.99 1.14
C TYR A 174 -7.99 -4.65 2.35
N LEU A 175 -7.73 -5.95 2.52
CA LEU A 175 -8.12 -6.73 3.71
C LEU A 175 -7.03 -6.66 4.77
N HIS A 176 -7.35 -6.13 5.96
CA HIS A 176 -6.42 -5.92 7.07
C HIS A 176 -6.60 -6.98 8.15
N ILE A 177 -5.49 -7.41 8.78
CA ILE A 177 -5.57 -8.11 10.07
C ILE A 177 -5.86 -7.09 11.19
N PRO A 178 -6.40 -7.53 12.33
CA PRO A 178 -6.71 -6.62 13.45
C PRO A 178 -5.52 -5.78 13.94
N GLU A 179 -4.32 -6.33 13.93
CA GLU A 179 -3.10 -5.70 14.44
C GLU A 179 -2.43 -4.75 13.43
N ALA A 180 -2.89 -4.70 12.17
CA ALA A 180 -2.17 -4.06 11.06
C ALA A 180 -1.78 -2.61 11.35
N ILE A 181 -2.72 -1.77 11.76
CA ILE A 181 -2.46 -0.35 12.00
C ILE A 181 -1.51 -0.17 13.18
N ASN A 182 -1.71 -0.91 14.27
CA ASN A 182 -0.85 -0.82 15.44
C ASN A 182 0.61 -1.18 15.08
N GLU A 183 0.81 -2.29 14.38
CA GLU A 183 2.15 -2.76 14.02
C GLU A 183 2.87 -1.83 13.05
N MET A 184 2.16 -1.24 12.07
CA MET A 184 2.77 -0.26 11.16
C MET A 184 3.21 1.00 11.90
N VAL A 185 2.41 1.50 12.84
CA VAL A 185 2.78 2.67 13.67
C VAL A 185 3.99 2.36 14.54
N ASP A 186 3.98 1.24 15.25
CA ASP A 186 5.07 0.85 16.16
C ASP A 186 6.39 0.66 15.39
N PHE A 187 6.35 -0.02 14.24
CA PHE A 187 7.53 -0.19 13.40
C PHE A 187 8.05 1.14 12.87
N TYR A 188 7.16 1.99 12.34
CA TYR A 188 7.56 3.31 11.82
C TYR A 188 8.26 4.14 12.90
N GLN A 189 7.63 4.26 14.08
CA GLN A 189 8.17 5.04 15.20
C GLN A 189 9.50 4.47 15.70
N GLY A 190 9.62 3.15 15.79
CA GLY A 190 10.86 2.48 16.20
C GLY A 190 12.00 2.77 15.23
N VAL A 191 11.81 2.52 13.94
CA VAL A 191 12.85 2.78 12.93
C VAL A 191 13.17 4.27 12.82
N TYR A 192 12.15 5.15 12.80
CA TYR A 192 12.34 6.60 12.76
C TYR A 192 13.22 7.10 13.92
N LYS A 193 12.99 6.57 15.13
CA LYS A 193 13.80 6.91 16.31
C LYS A 193 15.28 6.51 16.15
N GLU A 194 15.52 5.35 15.55
CA GLU A 194 16.89 4.82 15.37
C GLU A 194 17.67 5.56 14.27
N ILE A 195 17.02 5.83 13.13
CA ILE A 195 17.72 6.37 11.96
C ILE A 195 17.52 7.87 11.76
N SER A 196 16.61 8.51 12.50
CA SER A 196 16.25 9.93 12.35
C SER A 196 15.91 10.31 10.91
N ALA A 197 15.17 9.44 10.22
CA ALA A 197 14.74 9.65 8.84
C ALA A 197 13.35 9.03 8.60
N HIS A 198 12.54 9.69 7.77
CA HIS A 198 11.26 9.15 7.35
C HIS A 198 11.43 7.96 6.43
N LEU A 199 10.43 7.10 6.44
CA LEU A 199 10.38 5.88 5.65
C LEU A 199 9.00 5.71 5.00
N LEU A 200 8.89 4.74 4.12
CA LEU A 200 7.62 4.29 3.55
C LEU A 200 7.36 2.86 4.00
N ILE A 201 6.13 2.55 4.41
CA ILE A 201 5.68 1.18 4.65
C ILE A 201 4.62 0.83 3.62
N HIS A 202 4.81 -0.30 2.93
CA HIS A 202 3.75 -0.96 2.17
C HIS A 202 3.23 -2.15 2.98
N PRO A 203 1.93 -2.26 3.25
CA PRO A 203 1.40 -3.26 4.21
C PRO A 203 1.45 -4.69 3.68
N GLN A 204 1.71 -4.86 2.39
CA GLN A 204 1.71 -6.14 1.71
C GLN A 204 3.09 -6.49 1.16
N GLU A 205 3.47 -7.75 1.26
CA GLU A 205 4.57 -8.32 0.51
C GLU A 205 4.14 -8.56 -0.95
N HIS A 206 4.96 -8.14 -1.89
CA HIS A 206 4.67 -8.39 -3.30
C HIS A 206 5.11 -9.82 -3.70
N GLU A 207 4.27 -10.54 -4.43
CA GLU A 207 4.55 -11.90 -4.92
C GLU A 207 5.90 -12.02 -5.63
N LEU A 208 6.29 -11.02 -6.41
CA LEU A 208 7.58 -10.99 -7.13
C LEU A 208 8.79 -11.18 -6.22
N ILE A 209 8.69 -10.84 -4.94
CA ILE A 209 9.74 -10.99 -3.95
C ILE A 209 10.11 -12.46 -3.74
N TYR A 210 9.12 -13.34 -3.78
CA TYR A 210 9.29 -14.77 -3.58
C TYR A 210 9.56 -15.54 -4.87
N SER A 211 9.23 -14.96 -6.00
CA SER A 211 9.39 -15.58 -7.31
C SER A 211 10.68 -15.17 -8.04
N GLN A 212 11.43 -14.18 -7.51
CA GLN A 212 12.67 -13.69 -8.11
C GLN A 212 13.85 -13.86 -7.15
N ILE A 213 14.76 -14.79 -7.47
CA ILE A 213 15.98 -15.06 -6.69
C ILE A 213 16.88 -13.81 -6.58
N ASN A 214 16.81 -12.91 -7.55
CA ASN A 214 17.63 -11.72 -7.63
C ASN A 214 16.99 -10.45 -7.01
N TYR A 215 16.07 -10.62 -6.06
CA TYR A 215 15.47 -9.52 -5.32
C TYR A 215 15.93 -9.50 -3.85
N PRO A 216 17.22 -9.24 -3.57
CA PRO A 216 17.73 -9.24 -2.21
C PRO A 216 17.14 -8.09 -1.40
N SER A 217 16.97 -8.33 -0.09
CA SER A 217 16.44 -7.35 0.84
C SER A 217 17.16 -7.46 2.18
N TYR A 218 17.28 -6.35 2.90
CA TYR A 218 17.57 -6.39 4.33
C TYR A 218 16.33 -6.77 5.11
N ILE A 219 16.51 -7.53 6.16
CA ILE A 219 15.44 -7.93 7.07
C ILE A 219 15.72 -7.30 8.43
N LEU A 220 14.75 -6.56 8.95
CA LEU A 220 14.75 -6.01 10.30
C LEU A 220 13.77 -6.77 11.17
N GLU A 221 14.09 -6.91 12.44
CA GLU A 221 13.20 -7.47 13.44
C GLU A 221 12.35 -6.34 14.06
N GLY A 222 11.03 -6.43 13.93
CA GLY A 222 10.07 -5.57 14.62
C GLY A 222 9.60 -6.24 15.92
N GLN A 223 8.65 -5.64 16.63
CA GLN A 223 8.16 -6.20 17.90
C GLN A 223 7.45 -7.54 17.70
N ASN A 224 6.61 -7.68 16.69
CA ASN A 224 5.75 -8.84 16.47
C ASN A 224 6.04 -9.59 15.19
N ARG A 225 6.74 -8.98 14.24
CA ARG A 225 7.08 -9.57 12.95
C ARG A 225 8.37 -9.03 12.37
N ARG A 226 8.87 -9.70 11.35
CA ARG A 226 10.00 -9.22 10.56
C ARG A 226 9.52 -8.27 9.48
N TRP A 227 10.41 -7.39 9.06
CA TRP A 227 10.19 -6.40 8.03
C TRP A 227 11.33 -6.45 7.03
N ARG A 228 11.02 -6.34 5.78
CA ARG A 228 12.04 -6.35 4.71
C ARG A 228 12.07 -5.04 3.97
N THR A 229 13.23 -4.66 3.46
CA THR A 229 13.34 -3.52 2.55
C THR A 229 12.69 -3.83 1.20
N ILE A 230 12.03 -2.83 0.62
CA ILE A 230 11.34 -2.91 -0.67
C ILE A 230 11.73 -1.74 -1.57
N SER A 231 11.48 -1.86 -2.87
CA SER A 231 11.66 -0.82 -3.88
C SER A 231 10.44 -0.68 -4.80
N HIS A 232 9.31 -1.23 -4.38
CA HIS A 232 8.02 -1.10 -5.06
C HIS A 232 6.90 -1.04 -4.02
N ALA A 233 5.94 -0.13 -4.25
CA ALA A 233 4.70 -0.02 -3.48
C ALA A 233 3.57 0.45 -4.39
N THR A 234 2.34 0.04 -4.08
CA THR A 234 1.14 0.59 -4.71
C THR A 234 0.84 2.00 -4.16
N HIS A 235 -0.31 2.57 -4.51
CA HIS A 235 -0.79 3.82 -3.89
C HIS A 235 -1.39 3.60 -2.49
N THR A 236 -1.38 2.37 -1.97
CA THR A 236 -1.63 2.05 -0.56
C THR A 236 -0.30 1.96 0.17
N PHE A 237 0.00 2.94 1.00
CA PHE A 237 1.26 3.04 1.75
C PHE A 237 1.14 3.96 2.96
N PHE A 238 2.10 3.81 3.87
CA PHE A 238 2.20 4.57 5.11
C PHE A 238 3.49 5.38 5.11
N THR A 239 3.42 6.69 5.41
CA THR A 239 4.58 7.58 5.51
C THR A 239 4.25 8.82 6.35
N HIS A 240 5.18 9.77 6.45
CA HIS A 240 4.94 11.08 7.06
C HIS A 240 4.57 12.13 5.99
N SER A 241 3.76 13.12 6.35
CA SER A 241 3.32 14.19 5.45
C SER A 241 4.47 14.98 4.83
N SER A 242 5.58 15.19 5.56
CA SER A 242 6.76 15.86 5.03
C SER A 242 7.39 15.16 3.82
N VAL A 243 7.22 13.82 3.70
CA VAL A 243 7.63 13.07 2.50
C VAL A 243 6.75 13.46 1.31
N VAL A 244 5.43 13.58 1.54
CA VAL A 244 4.49 14.01 0.50
C VAL A 244 4.79 15.43 0.04
N ASP A 245 5.06 16.34 0.99
CA ASP A 245 5.42 17.73 0.70
C ASP A 245 6.71 17.83 -0.10
N LYS A 246 7.76 17.17 0.37
CA LYS A 246 9.09 17.22 -0.24
C LYS A 246 9.12 16.66 -1.66
N TYR A 247 8.37 15.58 -1.91
CA TYR A 247 8.32 14.87 -3.19
C TYR A 247 6.99 15.09 -3.91
N TRP A 248 6.35 16.24 -3.71
CA TRP A 248 5.07 16.56 -4.31
C TRP A 248 5.05 16.44 -5.83
N GLU A 249 6.17 16.69 -6.50
CA GLU A 249 6.31 16.50 -7.93
C GLU A 249 5.94 15.09 -8.41
N TYR A 250 6.15 14.05 -7.58
CA TYR A 250 5.77 12.68 -7.90
C TYR A 250 4.28 12.45 -7.64
N PHE A 251 3.79 12.88 -6.48
CA PHE A 251 2.39 12.69 -6.08
C PHE A 251 1.41 13.51 -6.93
N GLY A 252 1.79 14.72 -7.32
CA GLY A 252 0.98 15.57 -8.19
C GLY A 252 0.70 14.95 -9.56
N ASN A 253 1.56 14.04 -10.03
CA ASN A 253 1.38 13.31 -11.27
C ASN A 253 0.19 12.34 -11.25
N THR A 254 -0.31 11.93 -10.09
CA THR A 254 -1.47 11.04 -9.98
C THR A 254 -2.72 11.62 -10.62
N LYS A 255 -2.85 12.95 -10.69
CA LYS A 255 -3.94 13.64 -11.38
C LYS A 255 -4.14 13.18 -12.83
N TYR A 256 -3.12 12.60 -13.46
CA TYR A 256 -3.16 12.12 -14.83
C TYR A 256 -3.55 10.64 -14.98
N VAL A 257 -3.72 9.91 -13.89
CA VAL A 257 -4.22 8.53 -13.95
C VAL A 257 -5.61 8.52 -14.59
N GLY A 258 -5.81 7.70 -15.62
CA GLY A 258 -7.06 7.65 -16.38
C GLY A 258 -7.08 8.51 -17.65
N HIS A 259 -6.22 9.51 -17.80
CA HIS A 259 -6.06 10.25 -19.04
C HIS A 259 -5.20 9.45 -20.04
N LYS A 260 -5.76 9.04 -21.17
CA LYS A 260 -5.11 8.14 -22.14
C LYS A 260 -3.67 8.55 -22.49
N GLN A 261 -3.40 9.85 -22.66
CA GLN A 261 -2.10 10.38 -23.07
C GLN A 261 -1.08 10.55 -21.95
N LYS A 262 -1.56 10.69 -20.70
CA LYS A 262 -0.71 11.01 -19.52
C LYS A 262 -0.82 9.99 -18.39
N ARG A 263 -1.54 8.90 -18.61
CA ARG A 263 -1.80 7.87 -17.59
C ARG A 263 -0.53 7.30 -16.96
N HIS A 264 0.56 7.18 -17.76
CA HIS A 264 1.83 6.67 -17.29
C HIS A 264 2.48 7.55 -16.21
N LEU A 265 2.16 8.86 -16.19
CA LEU A 265 2.72 9.80 -15.19
C LEU A 265 2.17 9.55 -13.78
N GLY A 266 0.96 9.02 -13.66
CA GLY A 266 0.34 8.69 -12.38
C GLY A 266 0.53 7.23 -11.95
N SER A 267 1.33 6.44 -12.68
CA SER A 267 1.61 5.06 -12.28
C SER A 267 2.55 5.00 -11.07
N GLU A 268 2.54 3.89 -10.36
CA GLU A 268 3.40 3.63 -9.20
C GLU A 268 4.88 3.88 -9.53
N LYS A 269 5.32 3.48 -10.74
CA LYS A 269 6.68 3.71 -11.25
C LYS A 269 7.07 5.19 -11.34
N GLN A 270 6.11 6.09 -11.47
CA GLN A 270 6.36 7.53 -11.57
C GLN A 270 6.00 8.29 -10.29
N THR A 271 5.43 7.61 -9.31
CA THR A 271 4.99 8.14 -8.02
C THR A 271 5.71 7.45 -6.87
N THR A 272 5.10 6.46 -6.24
CA THR A 272 5.61 5.78 -5.05
C THR A 272 6.98 5.11 -5.26
N ASP A 273 7.22 4.47 -6.42
CA ASP A 273 8.50 3.79 -6.67
C ASP A 273 9.69 4.75 -6.76
N LYS A 274 9.46 6.01 -7.14
CA LYS A 274 10.52 7.02 -7.17
C LYS A 274 11.00 7.44 -5.78
N LEU A 275 10.15 7.30 -4.77
CA LEU A 275 10.51 7.61 -3.39
C LEU A 275 11.65 6.73 -2.88
N PHE A 276 11.75 5.49 -3.35
CA PHE A 276 12.79 4.55 -2.91
C PHE A 276 14.21 4.95 -3.34
N ASN A 277 14.36 5.95 -4.21
CA ASN A 277 15.66 6.58 -4.48
C ASN A 277 16.10 7.53 -3.35
N HIS A 278 15.20 7.89 -2.43
CA HIS A 278 15.40 8.94 -1.44
C HIS A 278 15.14 8.47 -0.01
N ILE A 279 14.18 7.58 0.19
CA ILE A 279 13.78 7.08 1.51
C ILE A 279 13.76 5.55 1.53
N LEU A 280 13.91 4.99 2.72
CA LEU A 280 13.80 3.55 2.91
C LEU A 280 12.34 3.11 2.82
N GLY A 281 12.11 2.02 2.13
CA GLY A 281 10.82 1.35 2.09
C GLY A 281 10.84 0.00 2.77
N PHE A 282 9.76 -0.36 3.46
CA PHE A 282 9.62 -1.63 4.15
C PHE A 282 8.26 -2.27 3.90
N SER A 283 8.22 -3.60 3.91
CA SER A 283 7.00 -4.38 4.03
C SER A 283 7.12 -5.44 5.13
N PRO A 284 6.01 -5.79 5.81
CA PRO A 284 6.00 -6.79 6.88
C PRO A 284 6.06 -8.21 6.33
N ILE A 285 6.63 -9.15 7.09
CA ILE A 285 6.66 -10.59 6.81
C ILE A 285 6.07 -11.35 8.02
N PRO A 286 4.92 -12.04 7.85
CA PRO A 286 3.97 -11.96 6.73
C PRO A 286 3.27 -10.61 6.63
N ALA A 287 2.57 -10.35 5.52
CA ALA A 287 1.78 -9.15 5.30
C ALA A 287 0.83 -8.82 6.47
N VAL A 288 0.49 -7.55 6.67
CA VAL A 288 -0.54 -7.12 7.64
C VAL A 288 -1.84 -6.70 6.97
N ALA A 289 -1.77 -6.39 5.68
CA ALA A 289 -2.95 -6.22 4.84
C ALA A 289 -2.63 -6.74 3.44
N VAL A 290 -3.65 -7.11 2.69
CA VAL A 290 -3.49 -7.64 1.32
C VAL A 290 -4.48 -6.98 0.38
N HIS A 291 -4.00 -6.66 -0.82
CA HIS A 291 -4.82 -6.17 -1.93
C HIS A 291 -5.66 -7.32 -2.47
N LEU A 292 -6.92 -7.38 -2.07
CA LEU A 292 -7.81 -8.52 -2.34
C LEU A 292 -8.49 -8.37 -3.72
N GLN A 293 -7.70 -8.11 -4.74
CA GLN A 293 -8.14 -7.84 -6.11
C GLN A 293 -8.08 -9.07 -7.01
N SER A 294 -7.02 -9.87 -6.89
CA SER A 294 -6.83 -11.08 -7.70
C SER A 294 -5.96 -12.11 -6.95
N LYS A 295 -6.07 -13.38 -7.34
CA LYS A 295 -5.22 -14.45 -6.78
C LYS A 295 -3.74 -14.20 -7.01
N ASP A 296 -3.38 -13.60 -8.13
CA ASP A 296 -1.99 -13.33 -8.50
C ASP A 296 -1.33 -12.22 -7.65
N SER A 297 -2.12 -11.44 -6.91
CA SER A 297 -1.63 -10.37 -6.03
C SER A 297 -1.48 -10.79 -4.58
N LEU A 298 -1.91 -12.00 -4.22
CA LEU A 298 -1.90 -12.47 -2.83
C LEU A 298 -0.48 -12.91 -2.41
N PRO A 299 0.00 -12.47 -1.23
CA PRO A 299 1.26 -12.96 -0.69
C PRO A 299 1.12 -14.42 -0.22
N PRO A 300 2.18 -15.25 -0.37
CA PRO A 300 2.07 -16.70 -0.16
C PRO A 300 1.84 -17.11 1.29
N PHE A 301 2.19 -16.28 2.27
CA PHE A 301 2.11 -16.61 3.69
C PHE A 301 1.02 -15.87 4.45
N PHE A 302 0.12 -15.20 3.75
CA PHE A 302 -1.04 -14.55 4.34
C PHE A 302 -2.28 -15.41 4.16
N ASN A 303 -2.82 -15.94 5.25
CA ASN A 303 -4.08 -16.69 5.21
C ASN A 303 -5.27 -15.71 5.19
N TRP A 304 -5.51 -15.14 4.01
CA TRP A 304 -6.58 -14.15 3.83
C TRP A 304 -7.98 -14.76 4.06
N GLU A 305 -8.19 -16.04 3.80
CA GLU A 305 -9.46 -16.71 3.96
C GLU A 305 -9.88 -16.75 5.44
N ASN A 306 -8.96 -17.03 6.35
CA ASN A 306 -9.25 -16.94 7.78
C ASN A 306 -9.61 -15.51 8.18
N THR A 307 -8.77 -14.53 7.82
CA THR A 307 -9.06 -13.12 8.10
C THR A 307 -10.40 -12.68 7.51
N TRP A 308 -10.72 -13.14 6.30
CA TRP A 308 -12.00 -12.87 5.65
C TRP A 308 -13.18 -13.44 6.40
N ASN A 309 -13.08 -14.65 6.92
CA ASN A 309 -14.17 -15.34 7.63
C ASN A 309 -14.41 -14.79 9.04
N ASP A 310 -13.38 -14.25 9.66
CA ASP A 310 -13.43 -13.69 11.03
C ASP A 310 -14.03 -12.27 11.08
N ILE A 311 -14.22 -11.61 9.94
CA ILE A 311 -14.82 -10.28 9.79
C ILE A 311 -16.31 -10.42 9.45
#